data_809611434b06c97a227f966496933159
#
_entry.id   809611434b06c97a227f966496933159
#
_cell.length_a   1.000
_cell.length_b   1.000
_cell.length_c   1.000
_cell.angle_alpha   90.00
_cell.angle_beta   90.00
_cell.angle_gamma   90.00
#
_symmetry.space_group_name_H-M   'P 1'
#
loop_
_entity.id
_entity.type
_entity.pdbx_description
1 polymer ?
#
loop_
_entity_poly.entity_id
_entity_poly.type
_entity_poly.pdbx_seq_one_letter_code
_entity_poly.pdbx_strand_id
1 'polypeptide(L)'
;MSFIFRTAHSSECADADRVLRAAFTPYLAKLGREIPPDYYKWLPTSIERGDVFVADEGGRVVGVAATERRAAELFLDRLAVDPSKQGTGLGRWLLQRLDEVARERGDHAVSLVTAEMMDHLIRLYGSHGFEIVHRGLPDHGKDAHTRVRMMKRL
;
A
#
# COMPACT_ATOMS: atom_id res chain seq x y z
N MET A 1 20.23 -6.43 -6.72
CA MET A 1 19.66 -5.49 -5.74
C MET A 1 19.14 -6.25 -4.55
N SER A 2 19.46 -5.78 -3.37
CA SER A 2 19.04 -6.43 -2.12
C SER A 2 18.14 -5.49 -1.36
N PHE A 3 16.90 -5.94 -1.11
CA PHE A 3 15.96 -5.24 -0.26
C PHE A 3 15.79 -5.99 1.05
N ILE A 4 15.66 -5.26 2.14
CA ILE A 4 15.30 -5.82 3.44
C ILE A 4 13.86 -5.42 3.72
N PHE A 5 13.02 -6.41 4.01
CA PHE A 5 11.65 -6.20 4.43
C PHE A 5 11.57 -6.20 5.96
N ARG A 6 11.02 -5.14 6.53
CA ARG A 6 10.88 -5.00 7.98
C ARG A 6 9.83 -3.95 8.32
N THR A 7 9.44 -3.90 9.58
CA THR A 7 8.61 -2.79 10.07
C THR A 7 9.41 -1.49 10.06
N ALA A 8 8.73 -0.38 9.82
CA ALA A 8 9.34 0.95 9.87
C ALA A 8 9.74 1.30 11.31
N HIS A 9 10.85 2.01 11.45
CA HIS A 9 11.27 2.60 12.72
C HIS A 9 10.59 3.97 12.88
N SER A 10 10.38 4.40 14.13
CA SER A 10 9.78 5.72 14.41
C SER A 10 10.57 6.87 13.80
N SER A 11 11.89 6.72 13.71
CA SER A 11 12.77 7.71 13.08
C SER A 11 12.62 7.82 11.56
N GLU A 12 11.90 6.90 10.94
CA GLU A 12 11.73 6.82 9.47
C GLU A 12 10.41 7.44 8.98
N CYS A 13 9.65 8.07 9.86
CA CYS A 13 8.35 8.63 9.48
C CYS A 13 8.47 9.61 8.31
N ALA A 14 9.44 10.51 8.34
CA ALA A 14 9.65 11.48 7.26
C ALA A 14 10.03 10.79 5.94
N ASP A 15 10.87 9.77 6.00
CA ASP A 15 11.31 9.04 4.80
C ASP A 15 10.17 8.21 4.21
N ALA A 16 9.37 7.56 5.05
CA ALA A 16 8.17 6.84 4.60
C ALA A 16 7.13 7.80 3.99
N ASP A 17 6.91 8.95 4.62
CA ASP A 17 6.01 9.99 4.09
C ASP A 17 6.45 10.47 2.72
N ARG A 18 7.75 10.67 2.52
CA ARG A 18 8.33 11.06 1.23
C ARG A 18 7.96 10.05 0.12
N VAL A 19 8.14 8.77 0.39
CA VAL A 19 7.84 7.70 -0.58
C VAL A 19 6.34 7.63 -0.87
N LEU A 20 5.51 7.73 0.18
CA LEU A 20 4.05 7.74 0.03
C LEU A 20 3.59 8.92 -0.82
N ARG A 21 4.08 10.14 -0.56
CA ARG A 21 3.71 11.32 -1.34
C ARG A 21 4.16 11.22 -2.79
N ALA A 22 5.37 10.75 -3.03
CA ALA A 22 5.88 10.59 -4.39
C ALA A 22 5.05 9.61 -5.22
N ALA A 23 4.56 8.54 -4.59
CA ALA A 23 3.73 7.54 -5.28
C ALA A 23 2.28 8.02 -5.46
N PHE A 24 1.69 8.66 -4.44
CA PHE A 24 0.25 8.98 -4.43
C PHE A 24 -0.10 10.35 -5.00
N THR A 25 0.84 11.27 -5.16
CA THR A 25 0.59 12.53 -5.84
C THR A 25 0.05 12.33 -7.26
N PRO A 26 0.72 11.54 -8.13
CA PRO A 26 0.17 11.28 -9.47
C PRO A 26 -1.11 10.44 -9.43
N TYR A 27 -1.25 9.53 -8.47
CA TYR A 27 -2.47 8.74 -8.32
C TYR A 27 -3.68 9.63 -8.02
N LEU A 28 -3.58 10.50 -7.02
CA LEU A 28 -4.67 11.41 -6.67
C LEU A 28 -4.93 12.45 -7.77
N ALA A 29 -3.90 12.91 -8.45
CA ALA A 29 -4.05 13.84 -9.57
C ALA A 29 -4.97 13.27 -10.67
N LYS A 30 -4.86 11.99 -10.98
CA LYS A 30 -5.75 11.30 -11.91
C LYS A 30 -7.20 11.27 -11.44
N LEU A 31 -7.42 11.35 -10.13
CA LEU A 31 -8.75 11.43 -9.53
C LEU A 31 -9.25 12.85 -9.36
N GLY A 32 -8.50 13.86 -9.86
CA GLY A 32 -8.83 15.26 -9.71
C GLY A 32 -8.56 15.83 -8.32
N ARG A 33 -7.63 15.24 -7.59
CA ARG A 33 -7.36 15.59 -6.19
C ARG A 33 -5.89 15.90 -5.96
N GLU A 34 -5.64 16.66 -4.88
CA GLU A 34 -4.29 16.98 -4.40
C GLU A 34 -4.08 16.35 -3.03
N ILE A 35 -2.80 16.08 -2.68
CA ILE A 35 -2.45 15.62 -1.35
C ILE A 35 -2.32 16.85 -0.44
N PRO A 36 -3.18 16.99 0.61
CA PRO A 36 -3.00 18.06 1.58
C PRO A 36 -1.76 17.82 2.44
N PRO A 37 -1.19 18.89 3.07
CA PRO A 37 0.02 18.75 3.90
C PRO A 37 -0.12 17.74 5.04
N ASP A 38 -1.31 17.60 5.61
CA ASP A 38 -1.58 16.70 6.74
C ASP A 38 -2.16 15.33 6.33
N TYR A 39 -2.07 14.98 5.05
CA TYR A 39 -2.69 13.76 4.50
C TYR A 39 -2.27 12.47 5.22
N TYR A 40 -1.01 12.39 5.62
CA TYR A 40 -0.47 11.23 6.33
C TYR A 40 -0.25 11.49 7.82
N LYS A 41 -1.10 12.29 8.45
CA LYS A 41 -1.02 12.57 9.89
C LYS A 41 -1.16 11.34 10.77
N TRP A 42 -1.75 10.27 10.23
CA TRP A 42 -1.92 8.99 10.91
C TRP A 42 -0.64 8.13 10.91
N LEU A 43 0.35 8.47 10.07
CA LEU A 43 1.53 7.63 9.85
C LEU A 43 2.35 7.35 11.11
N PRO A 44 2.66 8.34 11.97
CA PRO A 44 3.44 8.06 13.18
C PRO A 44 2.79 7.01 14.09
N THR A 45 1.48 7.09 14.27
CA THR A 45 0.73 6.13 15.10
C THR A 45 0.75 4.74 14.48
N SER A 46 0.58 4.64 13.17
CA SER A 46 0.61 3.35 12.46
C SER A 46 1.99 2.71 12.51
N ILE A 47 3.06 3.51 12.41
CA ILE A 47 4.43 3.02 12.58
C ILE A 47 4.63 2.46 13.99
N GLU A 48 4.18 3.20 15.00
CA GLU A 48 4.29 2.79 16.41
C GLU A 48 3.56 1.47 16.69
N ARG A 49 2.44 1.23 16.00
CA ARG A 49 1.68 -0.03 16.11
C ARG A 49 2.35 -1.21 15.41
N GLY A 50 3.38 -0.97 14.61
CA GLY A 50 4.00 -2.02 13.78
C GLY A 50 3.19 -2.37 12.53
N ASP A 51 2.32 -1.47 12.08
CA ASP A 51 1.45 -1.70 10.92
C ASP A 51 2.05 -1.21 9.61
N VAL A 52 3.18 -0.52 9.64
CA VAL A 52 3.87 -0.01 8.46
C VAL A 52 5.13 -0.81 8.21
N PHE A 53 5.23 -1.40 7.02
CA PHE A 53 6.39 -2.15 6.56
C PHE A 53 7.13 -1.32 5.50
N VAL A 54 8.43 -1.51 5.44
CA VAL A 54 9.28 -0.83 4.46
C VAL A 54 10.16 -1.81 3.72
N ALA A 55 10.51 -1.44 2.50
CA ALA A 55 11.63 -2.01 1.77
C ALA A 55 12.82 -1.08 1.97
N ASP A 56 13.86 -1.60 2.57
CA ASP A 56 15.09 -0.91 2.87
C ASP A 56 16.17 -1.36 1.87
N GLU A 57 16.75 -0.41 1.15
CA GLU A 57 17.88 -0.66 0.28
C GLU A 57 19.06 0.17 0.75
N GLY A 58 20.04 -0.47 1.37
CA GLY A 58 21.26 0.20 1.83
C GLY A 58 21.03 1.31 2.86
N GLY A 59 20.01 1.16 3.72
CA GLY A 59 19.67 2.14 4.74
C GLY A 59 18.66 3.20 4.28
N ARG A 60 18.20 3.13 3.03
CA ARG A 60 17.21 4.06 2.49
C ARG A 60 15.87 3.35 2.28
N VAL A 61 14.79 3.99 2.69
CA VAL A 61 13.44 3.50 2.43
C VAL A 61 13.10 3.74 0.96
N VAL A 62 12.82 2.66 0.23
CA VAL A 62 12.47 2.71 -1.21
C VAL A 62 11.07 2.16 -1.49
N GLY A 63 10.43 1.56 -0.50
CA GLY A 63 9.06 1.09 -0.61
C GLY A 63 8.37 1.14 0.75
N VAL A 64 7.07 1.35 0.73
CA VAL A 64 6.24 1.44 1.95
C VAL A 64 4.96 0.66 1.75
N ALA A 65 4.61 -0.17 2.71
CA ALA A 65 3.32 -0.84 2.79
C ALA A 65 2.67 -0.49 4.12
N ALA A 66 1.68 0.38 4.08
CA ALA A 66 0.88 0.72 5.25
C ALA A 66 -0.31 -0.23 5.31
N THR A 67 -0.46 -0.94 6.43
CA THR A 67 -1.47 -1.96 6.60
C THR A 67 -2.38 -1.64 7.77
N GLU A 68 -3.52 -2.32 7.81
CA GLU A 68 -4.44 -2.30 8.93
C GLU A 68 -4.87 -3.73 9.20
N ARG A 69 -4.76 -4.16 10.45
CA ARG A 69 -5.21 -5.48 10.82
C ARG A 69 -6.71 -5.47 11.04
N ARG A 70 -7.44 -6.25 10.24
CA ARG A 70 -8.88 -6.46 10.37
C ARG A 70 -9.15 -7.90 10.79
N ALA A 71 -10.40 -8.21 11.16
CA ALA A 71 -10.77 -9.55 11.56
C ALA A 71 -10.41 -10.56 10.45
N ALA A 72 -9.45 -11.44 10.73
CA ALA A 72 -8.99 -12.52 9.87
C ALA A 72 -8.43 -12.07 8.50
N GLU A 73 -8.12 -10.78 8.32
CA GLU A 73 -7.48 -10.31 7.08
C GLU A 73 -6.51 -9.17 7.32
N LEU A 74 -5.46 -9.13 6.50
CA LEU A 74 -4.55 -8.00 6.41
C LEU A 74 -5.08 -7.05 5.34
N PHE A 75 -5.47 -5.84 5.74
CA PHE A 75 -5.88 -4.82 4.80
C PHE A 75 -4.67 -3.97 4.41
N LEU A 76 -4.35 -3.96 3.11
CA LEU A 76 -3.29 -3.13 2.55
C LEU A 76 -3.88 -1.76 2.22
N ASP A 77 -3.64 -0.79 3.10
CA ASP A 77 -4.18 0.57 2.95
C ASP A 77 -3.42 1.38 1.91
N ARG A 78 -2.08 1.29 1.91
CA ARG A 78 -1.22 2.00 0.96
C ARG A 78 -0.03 1.13 0.58
N LEU A 79 0.21 1.03 -0.73
CA LEU A 79 1.43 0.42 -1.27
C LEU A 79 2.13 1.47 -2.12
N ALA A 80 3.35 1.83 -1.76
CA ALA A 80 4.10 2.85 -2.46
C ALA A 80 5.51 2.37 -2.78
N VAL A 81 5.97 2.65 -3.99
CA VAL A 81 7.32 2.36 -4.46
C VAL A 81 7.96 3.68 -4.87
N ASP A 82 9.17 3.93 -4.38
CA ASP A 82 9.95 5.10 -4.79
C ASP A 82 10.02 5.15 -6.32
N PRO A 83 9.78 6.32 -6.95
CA PRO A 83 9.83 6.43 -8.41
C PRO A 83 11.11 5.89 -9.04
N SER A 84 12.25 5.98 -8.35
CA SER A 84 13.53 5.43 -8.83
C SER A 84 13.55 3.91 -8.90
N LYS A 85 12.61 3.23 -8.25
CA LYS A 85 12.52 1.77 -8.17
C LYS A 85 11.30 1.19 -8.89
N GLN A 86 10.50 2.00 -9.54
CA GLN A 86 9.38 1.51 -10.35
C GLN A 86 9.90 0.71 -11.53
N GLY A 87 9.19 -0.35 -11.90
CA GLY A 87 9.59 -1.27 -12.96
C GLY A 87 10.67 -2.28 -12.57
N THR A 88 11.07 -2.33 -11.28
CA THR A 88 12.09 -3.28 -10.79
C THR A 88 11.49 -4.55 -10.18
N GLY A 89 10.16 -4.65 -10.07
CA GLY A 89 9.49 -5.74 -9.38
C GLY A 89 9.35 -5.55 -7.87
N LEU A 90 9.71 -4.37 -7.34
CA LEU A 90 9.64 -4.10 -5.90
C LEU A 90 8.20 -4.16 -5.38
N GLY A 91 7.22 -3.65 -6.12
CA GLY A 91 5.81 -3.73 -5.72
C GLY A 91 5.34 -5.17 -5.53
N ARG A 92 5.66 -6.05 -6.48
CA ARG A 92 5.34 -7.47 -6.40
C ARG A 92 6.09 -8.14 -5.24
N TRP A 93 7.34 -7.79 -5.04
CA TRP A 93 8.14 -8.31 -3.93
C TRP A 93 7.51 -7.93 -2.58
N LEU A 94 7.05 -6.68 -2.43
CA LEU A 94 6.35 -6.24 -1.22
C LEU A 94 5.05 -7.04 -1.01
N LEU A 95 4.27 -7.26 -2.06
CA LEU A 95 3.04 -8.07 -1.96
C LEU A 95 3.34 -9.49 -1.49
N GLN A 96 4.40 -10.10 -1.98
CA GLN A 96 4.83 -11.45 -1.55
C GLN A 96 5.20 -11.46 -0.06
N ARG A 97 5.91 -10.43 0.41
CA ARG A 97 6.28 -10.33 1.83
C ARG A 97 5.06 -10.13 2.71
N LEU A 98 4.07 -9.35 2.26
CA LEU A 98 2.82 -9.16 3.00
C LEU A 98 2.00 -10.44 3.10
N ASP A 99 2.01 -11.29 2.07
CA ASP A 99 1.38 -12.62 2.14
C ASP A 99 2.00 -13.45 3.27
N GLU A 100 3.32 -13.40 3.42
CA GLU A 100 4.01 -14.11 4.49
C GLU A 100 3.61 -13.59 5.87
N VAL A 101 3.53 -12.26 6.04
CA VAL A 101 3.07 -11.64 7.28
C VAL A 101 1.66 -12.11 7.63
N ALA A 102 0.76 -12.07 6.66
CA ALA A 102 -0.63 -12.47 6.85
C ALA A 102 -0.75 -13.95 7.24
N ARG A 103 0.01 -14.82 6.58
CA ARG A 103 0.03 -16.25 6.90
C ARG A 103 0.55 -16.53 8.30
N GLU A 104 1.63 -15.86 8.71
CA GLU A 104 2.21 -16.00 10.06
C GLU A 104 1.23 -15.55 11.14
N ARG A 105 0.39 -14.56 10.84
CA ARG A 105 -0.64 -14.06 11.76
C ARG A 105 -1.89 -14.94 11.80
N GLY A 106 -2.01 -15.90 10.88
CA GLY A 106 -3.20 -16.73 10.74
C GLY A 106 -4.34 -16.03 10.01
N ASP A 107 -4.07 -14.96 9.27
CA ASP A 107 -5.07 -14.30 8.44
C ASP A 107 -5.48 -15.17 7.26
N HIS A 108 -6.73 -15.06 6.85
CA HIS A 108 -7.31 -15.86 5.76
C HIS A 108 -7.16 -15.18 4.39
N ALA A 109 -6.87 -13.87 4.39
CA ALA A 109 -6.82 -13.11 3.16
C ALA A 109 -5.98 -11.84 3.33
N VAL A 110 -5.54 -11.30 2.20
CA VAL A 110 -5.06 -9.93 2.06
C VAL A 110 -6.07 -9.19 1.20
N SER A 111 -6.47 -7.99 1.59
CA SER A 111 -7.42 -7.18 0.84
C SER A 111 -6.90 -5.76 0.65
N LEU A 112 -7.44 -5.08 -0.35
CA LEU A 112 -7.11 -3.70 -0.67
C LEU A 112 -8.27 -3.02 -1.39
N VAL A 113 -8.20 -1.70 -1.49
CA VAL A 113 -9.13 -0.90 -2.29
C VAL A 113 -8.30 -0.01 -3.21
N THR A 114 -8.68 0.08 -4.47
CA THR A 114 -8.05 0.96 -5.45
C THR A 114 -9.08 1.52 -6.42
N ALA A 115 -8.75 2.62 -7.10
CA ALA A 115 -9.64 3.18 -8.11
C ALA A 115 -9.68 2.27 -9.34
N GLU A 116 -10.88 1.98 -9.83
CA GLU A 116 -11.09 1.09 -10.98
C GLU A 116 -10.37 1.58 -12.24
N MET A 117 -10.24 2.90 -12.41
CA MET A 117 -9.57 3.48 -13.57
C MET A 117 -8.06 3.25 -13.61
N MET A 118 -7.47 2.77 -12.51
CA MET A 118 -6.03 2.48 -12.44
C MET A 118 -5.74 1.09 -12.99
N ASP A 119 -5.85 0.93 -14.30
CA ASP A 119 -5.73 -0.36 -15.00
C ASP A 119 -4.43 -1.09 -14.67
N HIS A 120 -3.31 -0.36 -14.59
CA HIS A 120 -2.01 -0.95 -14.31
C HIS A 120 -1.92 -1.54 -12.89
N LEU A 121 -2.61 -0.92 -11.91
CA LEU A 121 -2.68 -1.46 -10.55
C LEU A 121 -3.59 -2.67 -10.49
N ILE A 122 -4.74 -2.61 -11.16
CA ILE A 122 -5.66 -3.76 -11.24
C ILE A 122 -4.93 -4.96 -11.84
N ARG A 123 -4.13 -4.75 -12.88
CA ARG A 123 -3.33 -5.82 -13.49
C ARG A 123 -2.24 -6.34 -12.56
N LEU A 124 -1.56 -5.45 -11.85
CA LEU A 124 -0.54 -5.85 -10.88
C LEU A 124 -1.14 -6.75 -9.80
N TYR A 125 -2.21 -6.30 -9.18
CA TYR A 125 -2.86 -7.06 -8.11
C TYR A 125 -3.47 -8.36 -8.66
N GLY A 126 -4.14 -8.31 -9.80
CA GLY A 126 -4.69 -9.50 -10.45
C GLY A 126 -3.63 -10.54 -10.76
N SER A 127 -2.46 -10.12 -11.24
CA SER A 127 -1.35 -11.05 -11.53
C SER A 127 -0.74 -11.67 -10.27
N HIS A 128 -0.99 -11.07 -9.10
CA HIS A 128 -0.56 -11.59 -7.81
C HIS A 128 -1.63 -12.45 -7.12
N GLY A 129 -2.78 -12.65 -7.75
CA GLY A 129 -3.85 -13.51 -7.25
C GLY A 129 -5.01 -12.77 -6.58
N PHE A 130 -5.05 -11.46 -6.65
CA PHE A 130 -6.20 -10.69 -6.15
C PHE A 130 -7.35 -10.74 -7.14
N GLU A 131 -8.57 -10.84 -6.62
CA GLU A 131 -9.82 -10.79 -7.39
C GLU A 131 -10.66 -9.62 -6.92
N ILE A 132 -11.41 -9.00 -7.83
CA ILE A 132 -12.36 -7.95 -7.49
C ILE A 132 -13.57 -8.62 -6.81
N VAL A 133 -13.87 -8.17 -5.58
CA VAL A 133 -15.00 -8.71 -4.79
C VAL A 133 -16.11 -7.68 -4.57
N HIS A 134 -15.84 -6.40 -4.81
CA HIS A 134 -16.84 -5.33 -4.65
C HIS A 134 -16.48 -4.10 -5.47
N ARG A 135 -17.47 -3.39 -5.96
CA ARG A 135 -17.35 -2.09 -6.61
C ARG A 135 -18.29 -1.09 -5.97
N GLY A 136 -17.86 0.15 -5.81
CA GLY A 136 -18.69 1.21 -5.27
C GLY A 136 -17.98 2.54 -5.26
N LEU A 137 -18.69 3.58 -4.88
CA LEU A 137 -18.12 4.91 -4.69
C LEU A 137 -17.39 4.96 -3.35
N PRO A 138 -16.35 5.82 -3.22
CA PRO A 138 -15.64 5.97 -1.95
C PRO A 138 -16.54 6.65 -0.91
N ASP A 139 -16.48 6.18 0.33
CA ASP A 139 -17.32 6.68 1.44
C ASP A 139 -17.01 8.14 1.79
N HIS A 140 -15.75 8.58 1.56
CA HIS A 140 -15.34 9.94 1.91
C HIS A 140 -15.97 11.03 1.02
N GLY A 141 -16.51 10.69 -0.16
CA GLY A 141 -17.17 11.65 -1.04
C GLY A 141 -16.28 12.71 -1.69
N LYS A 142 -14.95 12.55 -1.64
CA LYS A 142 -14.00 13.52 -2.17
C LYS A 142 -13.81 13.45 -3.68
N ASP A 143 -14.22 12.37 -4.29
CA ASP A 143 -14.31 12.20 -5.73
C ASP A 143 -15.44 11.21 -6.05
N ALA A 144 -15.80 11.09 -7.33
CA ALA A 144 -16.88 10.22 -7.80
C ALA A 144 -16.35 9.06 -8.65
N HIS A 145 -15.07 8.72 -8.54
CA HIS A 145 -14.49 7.60 -9.27
C HIS A 145 -14.75 6.29 -8.53
N THR A 146 -15.19 5.27 -9.28
CA THR A 146 -15.46 3.95 -8.71
C THR A 146 -14.22 3.36 -8.07
N ARG A 147 -14.40 2.79 -6.88
CA ARG A 147 -13.40 1.98 -6.20
C ARG A 147 -13.73 0.50 -6.37
N VAL A 148 -12.69 -0.30 -6.45
CA VAL A 148 -12.82 -1.76 -6.37
C VAL A 148 -12.12 -2.24 -5.12
N ARG A 149 -12.79 -3.15 -4.41
CA ARG A 149 -12.17 -3.92 -3.35
C ARG A 149 -11.66 -5.21 -3.96
N MET A 150 -10.40 -5.50 -3.73
CA MET A 150 -9.77 -6.72 -4.22
C MET A 150 -9.31 -7.57 -3.05
N MET A 151 -9.36 -8.88 -3.21
CA MET A 151 -9.01 -9.81 -2.16
C MET A 151 -8.22 -10.98 -2.73
N LYS A 152 -7.18 -11.36 -2.02
CA LYS A 152 -6.43 -12.60 -2.25
C LYS A 152 -6.64 -13.51 -1.05
N ARG A 153 -7.22 -14.68 -1.29
CA ARG A 153 -7.37 -15.72 -0.26
C ARG A 153 -6.04 -16.46 -0.08
N LEU A 154 -5.68 -16.72 1.14
CA LEU A 154 -4.43 -17.40 1.49
C LEU A 154 -4.61 -18.88 1.74
#